data_316d0d9c01b7d345691db55429ba6bd5
#
_entry.id   316d0d9c01b7d345691db55429ba6bd5
#
_cell.length_a   1.000
_cell.length_b   1.000
_cell.length_c   1.000
_cell.angle_alpha   90.00
_cell.angle_beta   90.00
_cell.angle_gamma   90.00
#
_symmetry.space_group_name_H-M   'P 1'
#
loop_
_entity.id
_entity.type
_entity.pdbx_description
1 polymer ?
#
loop_
_entity_poly.entity_id
_entity_poly.type
_entity_poly.pdbx_seq_one_letter_code
_entity_poly.pdbx_strand_id
1 'polypeptide(L)'
;MTHAPANTLPYFGEQLKKALLNPIQAFRWQYLPLLMVYFAYGALGLVAVAETFWIKNNLKLTPAELASLTVWLTLPWTIKMVFGELVDAVPILGSQRRVYVLTGGVMIAAGLLMLAGAAGGWLTFTSPENIYRIGSFLNIVGVVLQDVTADAMSTEVVARTNPDGTPRPKEDVNRDLGMVQVLGRLALSFGMFSVAGISGWLASIYSYETVFLMGLIIPVISVTGAMLVKLDKVESRPVDWRILGGGLFFGMVVALLGWFEVPYNQEIVFAVSMAVVIAMLTRVVGDLDIETKRKIFYAAVIIFVFRAAPSVGSGYTWFTMDVLGFDEAFLGTLSQIGTALALAGTWLFSDAITRRPVAKVLLWLTIVSTALSLPSLGLTLGLHEWTERMFGFGARTIAIIDTAASSPFAQLSMIPLLTLCAIYAPEGRRASWFALMASLMNLALVAGALQTKYLNMAMVVDRGNYANLPELLMTAMAIGFIAPLAAILLFGSRIDGRAAPARIPQQAV
;
A
#
# COMPACT_ATOMS: atom_id res chain seq x y z
N MET A 1 37.26 3.90 32.48
CA MET A 1 36.54 2.63 32.55
C MET A 1 35.77 2.42 31.29
N THR A 2 36.34 1.62 30.41
CA THR A 2 35.85 1.32 29.05
C THR A 2 34.72 0.31 29.14
N HIS A 3 33.50 0.74 28.83
CA HIS A 3 32.40 -0.20 28.65
C HIS A 3 32.61 -0.94 27.33
N ALA A 4 32.91 -2.23 27.43
CA ALA A 4 32.88 -3.17 26.32
C ALA A 4 31.46 -3.23 25.70
N PRO A 5 31.31 -3.39 24.38
CA PRO A 5 30.00 -3.56 23.76
C PRO A 5 29.43 -4.90 24.21
N ALA A 6 28.31 -4.85 24.95
CA ALA A 6 27.56 -6.04 25.32
C ALA A 6 27.21 -6.83 24.06
N ASN A 7 27.40 -8.15 24.12
CA ASN A 7 27.08 -9.14 23.09
C ASN A 7 25.69 -8.88 22.50
N THR A 8 25.62 -8.25 21.35
CA THR A 8 24.38 -7.92 20.63
C THR A 8 23.73 -9.12 19.95
N LEU A 9 24.52 -10.15 19.62
CA LEU A 9 24.08 -11.37 18.93
C LEU A 9 23.03 -12.22 19.71
N PRO A 10 23.19 -12.53 21.00
CA PRO A 10 22.17 -13.30 21.73
C PRO A 10 20.87 -12.50 21.94
N TYR A 11 20.96 -11.19 22.16
CA TYR A 11 19.78 -10.32 22.28
C TYR A 11 18.97 -10.27 20.98
N PHE A 12 19.66 -10.19 19.84
CA PHE A 12 19.03 -10.21 18.50
C PHE A 12 18.35 -11.54 18.21
N GLY A 13 18.97 -12.66 18.56
CA GLY A 13 18.41 -14.01 18.41
C GLY A 13 17.15 -14.22 19.27
N GLU A 14 17.11 -13.69 20.48
CA GLU A 14 15.94 -13.75 21.37
C GLU A 14 14.79 -12.86 20.85
N GLN A 15 15.08 -11.66 20.38
CA GLN A 15 14.09 -10.76 19.79
C GLN A 15 13.48 -11.38 18.53
N LEU A 16 14.33 -11.95 17.66
CA LEU A 16 13.91 -12.67 16.45
C LEU A 16 13.03 -13.87 16.81
N LYS A 17 13.43 -14.64 17.81
CA LYS A 17 12.68 -15.80 18.29
C LYS A 17 11.31 -15.38 18.87
N LYS A 18 11.25 -14.32 19.67
CA LYS A 18 10.00 -13.80 20.22
C LYS A 18 9.07 -13.26 19.13
N ALA A 19 9.59 -12.51 18.18
CA ALA A 19 8.80 -11.93 17.10
C ALA A 19 8.24 -12.98 16.13
N LEU A 20 8.95 -14.10 15.90
CA LEU A 20 8.48 -15.24 15.11
C LEU A 20 7.54 -16.16 15.90
N LEU A 21 7.90 -16.46 17.14
CA LEU A 21 7.16 -17.47 17.90
C LEU A 21 5.89 -16.93 18.55
N ASN A 22 5.87 -15.66 19.01
CA ASN A 22 4.69 -15.10 19.65
C ASN A 22 3.45 -15.10 18.75
N PRO A 23 3.51 -14.68 17.46
CA PRO A 23 2.36 -14.79 16.56
C PRO A 23 1.96 -16.25 16.30
N ILE A 24 2.93 -17.17 16.16
CA ILE A 24 2.64 -18.60 15.95
C ILE A 24 1.96 -19.19 17.18
N GLN A 25 2.42 -18.85 18.39
CA GLN A 25 1.83 -19.31 19.65
C GLN A 25 0.46 -18.70 19.92
N ALA A 26 0.22 -17.48 19.45
CA ALA A 26 -1.07 -16.81 19.56
C ALA A 26 -2.07 -17.23 18.48
N PHE A 27 -1.62 -17.95 17.44
CA PHE A 27 -2.49 -18.48 16.40
C PHE A 27 -3.54 -19.41 17.00
N ARG A 28 -4.79 -19.15 16.65
CA ARG A 28 -5.93 -20.02 16.97
C ARG A 28 -6.65 -20.37 15.68
N TRP A 29 -7.07 -21.60 15.55
CA TRP A 29 -7.79 -22.09 14.36
C TRP A 29 -9.04 -21.26 14.03
N GLN A 30 -9.67 -20.65 15.02
CA GLN A 30 -10.81 -19.75 14.82
C GLN A 30 -10.46 -18.48 14.04
N TYR A 31 -9.18 -18.06 14.00
CA TYR A 31 -8.72 -16.89 13.24
C TYR A 31 -8.41 -17.22 11.78
N LEU A 32 -8.17 -18.50 11.46
CA LEU A 32 -7.77 -18.90 10.11
C LEU A 32 -8.71 -18.37 9.01
N PRO A 33 -10.05 -18.43 9.15
CA PRO A 33 -10.95 -17.91 8.12
C PRO A 33 -10.77 -16.40 7.86
N LEU A 34 -10.53 -15.60 8.91
CA LEU A 34 -10.22 -14.17 8.75
C LEU A 34 -8.86 -13.98 8.08
N LEU A 35 -7.86 -14.76 8.47
CA LEU A 35 -6.52 -14.69 7.89
C LEU A 35 -6.51 -15.07 6.40
N MET A 36 -7.45 -15.91 5.94
CA MET A 36 -7.66 -16.18 4.52
C MET A 36 -8.07 -14.93 3.73
N VAL A 37 -8.86 -14.03 4.33
CA VAL A 37 -9.23 -12.75 3.67
C VAL A 37 -8.00 -11.85 3.53
N TYR A 38 -7.18 -11.72 4.58
CA TYR A 38 -5.93 -10.95 4.50
C TYR A 38 -4.91 -11.58 3.56
N PHE A 39 -4.78 -12.91 3.56
CA PHE A 39 -3.92 -13.64 2.62
C PHE A 39 -4.34 -13.39 1.17
N ALA A 40 -5.64 -13.48 0.88
CA ALA A 40 -6.18 -13.22 -0.46
C ALA A 40 -5.84 -11.79 -0.93
N TYR A 41 -5.91 -10.79 -0.05
CA TYR A 41 -5.48 -9.44 -0.38
C TYR A 41 -3.98 -9.40 -0.77
N GLY A 42 -3.11 -10.04 0.00
CA GLY A 42 -1.69 -10.15 -0.35
C GLY A 42 -1.46 -10.90 -1.66
N ALA A 43 -2.26 -11.94 -1.94
CA ALA A 43 -2.14 -12.77 -3.12
C ALA A 43 -2.61 -12.11 -4.44
N LEU A 44 -3.20 -10.91 -4.40
CA LEU A 44 -3.58 -10.15 -5.62
C LEU A 44 -2.41 -9.92 -6.58
N GLY A 45 -1.18 -9.92 -6.07
CA GLY A 45 0.03 -9.87 -6.89
C GLY A 45 0.24 -11.06 -7.85
N LEU A 46 -0.58 -12.11 -7.78
CA LEU A 46 -0.46 -13.30 -8.65
C LEU A 46 -0.54 -12.96 -10.14
N VAL A 47 -1.33 -11.97 -10.50
CA VAL A 47 -1.52 -11.55 -11.91
C VAL A 47 -0.64 -10.36 -12.31
N ALA A 48 0.14 -9.78 -11.39
CA ALA A 48 0.80 -8.49 -11.59
C ALA A 48 1.83 -8.50 -12.72
N VAL A 49 2.63 -9.56 -12.86
CA VAL A 49 3.63 -9.65 -13.95
C VAL A 49 2.92 -9.82 -15.30
N ALA A 50 1.92 -10.71 -15.38
CA ALA A 50 1.13 -10.90 -16.60
C ALA A 50 0.44 -9.58 -17.01
N GLU A 51 -0.14 -8.85 -16.07
CA GLU A 51 -0.78 -7.55 -16.31
C GLU A 51 0.24 -6.54 -16.86
N THR A 52 1.43 -6.47 -16.28
CA THR A 52 2.48 -5.54 -16.69
C THR A 52 2.91 -5.78 -18.15
N PHE A 53 3.15 -7.04 -18.51
CA PHE A 53 3.54 -7.40 -19.89
C PHE A 53 2.38 -7.26 -20.87
N TRP A 54 1.16 -7.65 -20.46
CA TRP A 54 -0.03 -7.49 -21.30
C TRP A 54 -0.31 -6.03 -21.63
N ILE A 55 -0.24 -5.13 -20.63
CA ILE A 55 -0.41 -3.68 -20.85
C ILE A 55 0.62 -3.18 -21.87
N LYS A 56 1.88 -3.55 -21.69
CA LYS A 56 2.95 -3.11 -22.58
C LYS A 56 2.77 -3.62 -24.00
N ASN A 57 2.45 -4.90 -24.15
CA ASN A 57 2.47 -5.56 -25.46
C ASN A 57 1.17 -5.40 -26.24
N ASN A 58 0.03 -5.25 -25.57
CA ASN A 58 -1.30 -5.34 -26.17
C ASN A 58 -2.13 -4.06 -26.07
N LEU A 59 -1.87 -3.17 -25.10
CA LEU A 59 -2.61 -1.93 -24.94
C LEU A 59 -1.84 -0.75 -25.53
N LYS A 60 -2.58 0.25 -26.04
CA LYS A 60 -2.00 1.49 -26.59
C LYS A 60 -1.84 2.60 -25.55
N LEU A 61 -1.96 2.27 -24.26
CA LEU A 61 -1.80 3.24 -23.16
C LEU A 61 -0.34 3.69 -23.02
N THR A 62 -0.12 4.98 -22.92
CA THR A 62 1.17 5.59 -22.64
C THR A 62 1.51 5.53 -21.14
N PRO A 63 2.78 5.72 -20.72
CA PRO A 63 3.14 5.83 -19.30
C PRO A 63 2.42 6.98 -18.59
N ALA A 64 2.15 8.10 -19.26
CA ALA A 64 1.37 9.21 -18.72
C ALA A 64 -0.10 8.83 -18.46
N GLU A 65 -0.72 8.08 -19.37
CA GLU A 65 -2.09 7.59 -19.19
C GLU A 65 -2.18 6.53 -18.09
N LEU A 66 -1.17 5.68 -17.93
CA LEU A 66 -1.11 4.72 -16.82
C LEU A 66 -0.91 5.44 -15.47
N ALA A 67 -0.09 6.49 -15.42
CA ALA A 67 0.02 7.34 -14.23
C ALA A 67 -1.30 8.06 -13.92
N SER A 68 -2.01 8.53 -14.95
CA SER A 68 -3.36 9.06 -14.85
C SER A 68 -4.36 8.04 -14.30
N LEU A 69 -4.33 6.80 -14.81
CA LEU A 69 -5.17 5.73 -14.28
C LEU A 69 -4.88 5.45 -12.80
N THR A 70 -3.61 5.47 -12.39
CA THR A 70 -3.20 5.29 -10.99
C THR A 70 -3.87 6.32 -10.06
N VAL A 71 -4.08 7.56 -10.50
CA VAL A 71 -4.85 8.57 -9.76
C VAL A 71 -6.25 8.05 -9.44
N TRP A 72 -6.97 7.56 -10.46
CA TRP A 72 -8.33 7.03 -10.30
C TRP A 72 -8.36 5.78 -9.42
N LEU A 73 -7.40 4.88 -9.56
CA LEU A 73 -7.31 3.65 -8.77
C LEU A 73 -6.94 3.90 -7.29
N THR A 74 -6.34 5.06 -6.98
CA THR A 74 -5.99 5.44 -5.60
C THR A 74 -7.16 6.12 -4.87
N LEU A 75 -8.11 6.73 -5.59
CA LEU A 75 -9.24 7.45 -4.98
C LEU A 75 -10.11 6.61 -4.03
N PRO A 76 -10.49 5.36 -4.32
CA PRO A 76 -11.25 4.54 -3.37
C PRO A 76 -10.58 4.41 -1.99
N TRP A 77 -9.25 4.37 -1.95
CA TRP A 77 -8.47 4.35 -0.71
C TRP A 77 -8.53 5.68 0.06
N THR A 78 -8.70 6.81 -0.63
CA THR A 78 -8.81 8.12 0.03
C THR A 78 -10.13 8.30 0.77
N ILE A 79 -11.18 7.60 0.31
CA ILE A 79 -12.53 7.64 0.89
C ILE A 79 -12.85 6.36 1.70
N LYS A 80 -11.82 5.64 2.17
CA LYS A 80 -11.97 4.39 2.94
C LYS A 80 -12.96 4.53 4.12
N MET A 81 -13.07 5.72 4.71
CA MET A 81 -14.01 6.02 5.78
C MET A 81 -15.48 5.85 5.35
N VAL A 82 -15.82 6.16 4.10
CA VAL A 82 -17.18 5.97 3.56
C VAL A 82 -17.53 4.49 3.46
N PHE A 83 -16.57 3.68 3.00
CA PHE A 83 -16.75 2.23 2.98
C PHE A 83 -16.87 1.66 4.41
N GLY A 84 -16.13 2.22 5.37
CA GLY A 84 -16.24 1.85 6.79
C GLY A 84 -17.65 2.12 7.34
N GLU A 85 -18.20 3.31 7.07
CA GLU A 85 -19.55 3.66 7.49
C GLU A 85 -20.60 2.75 6.84
N LEU A 86 -20.44 2.45 5.54
CA LEU A 86 -21.33 1.53 4.83
C LEU A 86 -21.33 0.14 5.48
N VAL A 87 -20.15 -0.42 5.74
CA VAL A 87 -19.98 -1.76 6.32
C VAL A 87 -20.48 -1.85 7.76
N ASP A 88 -20.34 -0.78 8.55
CA ASP A 88 -20.73 -0.76 9.97
C ASP A 88 -22.23 -0.48 10.20
N ALA A 89 -22.80 0.39 9.37
CA ALA A 89 -24.12 0.93 9.63
C ALA A 89 -25.23 0.31 8.75
N VAL A 90 -24.88 -0.31 7.60
CA VAL A 90 -25.88 -0.84 6.65
C VAL A 90 -25.78 -2.36 6.57
N PRO A 91 -26.64 -3.12 7.29
CA PRO A 91 -26.71 -4.56 7.14
C PRO A 91 -27.37 -4.93 5.80
N ILE A 92 -26.76 -5.81 5.02
CA ILE A 92 -27.31 -6.34 3.78
C ILE A 92 -27.73 -7.80 4.02
N LEU A 93 -28.98 -8.15 3.70
CA LEU A 93 -29.56 -9.49 3.90
C LEU A 93 -29.35 -10.04 5.33
N GLY A 94 -29.39 -9.16 6.34
CA GLY A 94 -29.18 -9.52 7.74
C GLY A 94 -27.73 -9.83 8.13
N SER A 95 -26.77 -9.58 7.23
CA SER A 95 -25.34 -9.71 7.50
C SER A 95 -24.64 -8.37 7.39
N GLN A 96 -23.80 -8.05 8.38
CA GLN A 96 -22.99 -6.83 8.39
C GLN A 96 -21.61 -7.00 7.76
N ARG A 97 -21.12 -8.25 7.58
CA ARG A 97 -19.75 -8.48 7.15
C ARG A 97 -19.65 -9.40 5.92
N ARG A 98 -20.23 -10.59 6.00
CA ARG A 98 -20.06 -11.62 4.97
C ARG A 98 -20.49 -11.16 3.58
N VAL A 99 -21.63 -10.46 3.49
CA VAL A 99 -22.16 -9.97 2.21
C VAL A 99 -21.23 -8.93 1.58
N TYR A 100 -20.59 -8.09 2.39
CA TYR A 100 -19.62 -7.11 1.87
C TYR A 100 -18.34 -7.77 1.34
N VAL A 101 -17.80 -8.81 2.01
CA VAL A 101 -16.69 -9.60 1.47
C VAL A 101 -17.09 -10.31 0.19
N LEU A 102 -18.30 -10.89 0.14
CA LEU A 102 -18.84 -11.50 -1.08
C LEU A 102 -18.97 -10.49 -2.21
N THR A 103 -19.57 -9.32 -1.95
CA THR A 103 -19.70 -8.24 -2.95
C THR A 103 -18.33 -7.80 -3.47
N GLY A 104 -17.37 -7.56 -2.58
CA GLY A 104 -16.00 -7.23 -2.95
C GLY A 104 -15.34 -8.36 -3.76
N GLY A 105 -15.57 -9.62 -3.38
CA GLY A 105 -15.07 -10.78 -4.11
C GLY A 105 -15.67 -10.89 -5.53
N VAL A 106 -16.98 -10.64 -5.69
CA VAL A 106 -17.64 -10.58 -7.00
C VAL A 106 -17.06 -9.45 -7.85
N MET A 107 -16.80 -8.27 -7.27
CA MET A 107 -16.19 -7.15 -7.99
C MET A 107 -14.76 -7.48 -8.44
N ILE A 108 -13.95 -8.10 -7.59
CA ILE A 108 -12.59 -8.56 -7.94
C ILE A 108 -12.66 -9.60 -9.05
N ALA A 109 -13.55 -10.60 -8.93
CA ALA A 109 -13.74 -11.63 -9.95
C ALA A 109 -14.20 -11.03 -11.28
N ALA A 110 -15.15 -10.10 -11.26
CA ALA A 110 -15.62 -9.42 -12.48
C ALA A 110 -14.49 -8.59 -13.11
N GLY A 111 -13.69 -7.88 -12.31
CA GLY A 111 -12.50 -7.17 -12.80
C GLY A 111 -11.51 -8.10 -13.48
N LEU A 112 -11.16 -9.22 -12.86
CA LEU A 112 -10.24 -10.23 -13.43
C LEU A 112 -10.81 -10.88 -14.70
N LEU A 113 -12.11 -11.17 -14.73
CA LEU A 113 -12.79 -11.69 -15.93
C LEU A 113 -12.78 -10.67 -17.08
N MET A 114 -12.91 -9.38 -16.77
CA MET A 114 -12.77 -8.32 -17.78
C MET A 114 -11.34 -8.27 -18.34
N LEU A 115 -10.32 -8.36 -17.49
CA LEU A 115 -8.93 -8.43 -17.95
C LEU A 115 -8.68 -9.68 -18.81
N ALA A 116 -9.16 -10.83 -18.35
CA ALA A 116 -9.08 -12.08 -19.11
C ALA A 116 -9.78 -11.97 -20.48
N GLY A 117 -11.00 -11.41 -20.49
CA GLY A 117 -11.76 -11.22 -21.72
C GLY A 117 -11.14 -10.26 -22.72
N ALA A 118 -10.49 -9.20 -22.22
CA ALA A 118 -9.73 -8.29 -23.06
C ALA A 118 -8.44 -8.95 -23.59
N ALA A 119 -7.73 -9.70 -22.75
CA ALA A 119 -6.51 -10.39 -23.15
C ALA A 119 -6.78 -11.55 -24.11
N GLY A 120 -7.86 -12.30 -23.92
CA GLY A 120 -8.31 -13.39 -24.80
C GLY A 120 -9.08 -12.94 -26.05
N GLY A 121 -9.45 -11.65 -26.12
CA GLY A 121 -10.16 -11.07 -27.27
C GLY A 121 -11.63 -11.50 -27.40
N TRP A 122 -12.23 -12.16 -26.39
CA TRP A 122 -13.63 -12.55 -26.40
C TRP A 122 -14.58 -11.51 -25.78
N LEU A 123 -14.05 -10.49 -25.14
CA LEU A 123 -14.82 -9.36 -24.62
C LEU A 123 -14.56 -8.14 -25.52
N THR A 124 -15.54 -7.76 -26.33
CA THR A 124 -15.37 -6.78 -27.42
C THR A 124 -16.40 -5.65 -27.41
N PHE A 125 -17.10 -5.42 -26.28
CA PHE A 125 -18.13 -4.38 -26.20
C PHE A 125 -17.56 -2.95 -26.23
N THR A 126 -16.25 -2.79 -25.94
CA THR A 126 -15.48 -1.55 -26.05
C THR A 126 -14.00 -1.87 -26.28
N SER A 127 -13.14 -0.86 -26.38
CA SER A 127 -11.70 -1.08 -26.59
C SER A 127 -11.05 -1.83 -25.43
N PRO A 128 -9.97 -2.59 -25.65
CA PRO A 128 -9.23 -3.28 -24.60
C PRO A 128 -8.75 -2.34 -23.49
N GLU A 129 -8.35 -1.11 -23.84
CA GLU A 129 -7.93 -0.07 -22.90
C GLU A 129 -9.06 0.33 -21.94
N ASN A 130 -10.29 0.51 -22.47
CA ASN A 130 -11.44 0.85 -21.64
C ASN A 130 -11.87 -0.33 -20.79
N ILE A 131 -11.83 -1.56 -21.30
CA ILE A 131 -12.07 -2.77 -20.50
C ILE A 131 -11.07 -2.84 -19.36
N TYR A 132 -9.78 -2.58 -19.63
CA TYR A 132 -8.72 -2.53 -18.62
C TYR A 132 -9.01 -1.48 -17.53
N ARG A 133 -9.36 -0.25 -17.92
CA ARG A 133 -9.70 0.84 -16.98
C ARG A 133 -10.87 0.45 -16.08
N ILE A 134 -11.95 -0.07 -16.65
CA ILE A 134 -13.16 -0.47 -15.91
C ILE A 134 -12.85 -1.66 -14.99
N GLY A 135 -12.20 -2.70 -15.52
CA GLY A 135 -11.85 -3.91 -14.78
C GLY A 135 -10.92 -3.63 -13.60
N SER A 136 -9.89 -2.81 -13.82
CA SER A 136 -8.96 -2.41 -12.76
C SER A 136 -9.65 -1.55 -11.69
N PHE A 137 -10.55 -0.63 -12.07
CA PHE A 137 -11.31 0.17 -11.13
C PHE A 137 -12.26 -0.70 -10.29
N LEU A 138 -12.98 -1.63 -10.93
CA LEU A 138 -13.86 -2.56 -10.26
C LEU A 138 -13.10 -3.46 -9.27
N ASN A 139 -11.93 -3.95 -9.69
CA ASN A 139 -11.03 -4.73 -8.84
C ASN A 139 -10.63 -3.94 -7.59
N ILE A 140 -10.13 -2.70 -7.74
CA ILE A 140 -9.71 -1.87 -6.61
C ILE A 140 -10.87 -1.54 -5.65
N VAL A 141 -12.05 -1.21 -6.14
CA VAL A 141 -13.23 -0.98 -5.28
C VAL A 141 -13.57 -2.23 -4.48
N GLY A 142 -13.53 -3.40 -5.13
CA GLY A 142 -13.72 -4.69 -4.46
C GLY A 142 -12.69 -4.96 -3.37
N VAL A 143 -11.42 -4.65 -3.64
CA VAL A 143 -10.30 -4.79 -2.69
C VAL A 143 -10.49 -3.88 -1.48
N VAL A 144 -10.79 -2.59 -1.71
CA VAL A 144 -11.02 -1.63 -0.61
C VAL A 144 -12.19 -2.05 0.26
N LEU A 145 -13.27 -2.53 -0.35
CA LEU A 145 -14.44 -3.02 0.37
C LEU A 145 -14.10 -4.26 1.23
N GLN A 146 -13.32 -5.20 0.71
CA GLN A 146 -12.87 -6.37 1.46
C GLN A 146 -11.90 -6.00 2.58
N ASP A 147 -10.96 -5.09 2.34
CA ASP A 147 -9.98 -4.63 3.32
C ASP A 147 -10.65 -3.97 4.52
N VAL A 148 -11.57 -3.04 4.26
CA VAL A 148 -12.37 -2.39 5.33
C VAL A 148 -13.20 -3.40 6.11
N THR A 149 -13.79 -4.35 5.42
CA THR A 149 -14.61 -5.40 6.06
C THR A 149 -13.74 -6.33 6.91
N ALA A 150 -12.56 -6.73 6.43
CA ALA A 150 -11.61 -7.55 7.18
C ALA A 150 -11.10 -6.84 8.44
N ASP A 151 -10.82 -5.54 8.35
CA ASP A 151 -10.44 -4.71 9.50
C ASP A 151 -11.55 -4.70 10.57
N ALA A 152 -12.82 -4.59 10.17
CA ALA A 152 -13.95 -4.68 11.08
C ALA A 152 -14.10 -6.09 11.68
N MET A 153 -14.03 -7.13 10.84
CA MET A 153 -14.10 -8.54 11.29
C MET A 153 -12.98 -8.88 12.29
N SER A 154 -11.81 -8.28 12.16
CA SER A 154 -10.68 -8.51 13.07
C SER A 154 -10.98 -8.12 14.52
N THR A 155 -11.89 -7.18 14.71
CA THR A 155 -12.34 -6.76 16.05
C THR A 155 -13.48 -7.63 16.60
N GLU A 156 -14.19 -8.35 15.73
CA GLU A 156 -15.37 -9.16 16.04
C GLU A 156 -15.04 -10.66 16.19
N VAL A 157 -13.90 -11.12 15.69
CA VAL A 157 -13.46 -12.51 15.81
C VAL A 157 -12.91 -12.84 17.20
N VAL A 158 -12.59 -11.82 18.00
CA VAL A 158 -12.10 -11.98 19.38
C VAL A 158 -13.28 -12.05 20.33
N ALA A 159 -13.48 -13.24 20.92
CA ALA A 159 -14.54 -13.46 21.89
C ALA A 159 -14.41 -12.54 23.11
N ARG A 160 -15.48 -11.88 23.50
CA ARG A 160 -15.57 -10.96 24.65
C ARG A 160 -16.08 -11.65 25.90
N THR A 161 -16.60 -12.87 25.76
CA THR A 161 -17.10 -13.72 26.86
C THR A 161 -16.35 -15.04 26.89
N ASN A 162 -16.23 -15.61 28.07
CA ASN A 162 -15.73 -16.96 28.28
C ASN A 162 -16.81 -17.99 27.83
N PRO A 163 -16.46 -19.28 27.68
CA PRO A 163 -17.43 -20.33 27.32
C PRO A 163 -18.57 -20.49 28.36
N ASP A 164 -18.37 -20.04 29.59
CA ASP A 164 -19.36 -20.02 30.67
C ASP A 164 -20.29 -18.80 30.65
N GLY A 165 -20.13 -17.90 29.64
CA GLY A 165 -20.91 -16.67 29.49
C GLY A 165 -20.41 -15.49 30.31
N THR A 166 -19.37 -15.65 31.14
CA THR A 166 -18.79 -14.53 31.92
C THR A 166 -17.98 -13.60 31.03
N PRO A 167 -17.97 -12.26 31.31
CA PRO A 167 -17.12 -11.32 30.57
C PRO A 167 -15.64 -11.64 30.75
N ARG A 168 -14.88 -11.62 29.66
CA ARG A 168 -13.42 -11.74 29.72
C ARG A 168 -12.77 -10.44 30.24
N PRO A 169 -11.62 -10.54 30.96
CA PRO A 169 -10.84 -9.37 31.35
C PRO A 169 -10.52 -8.49 30.14
N LYS A 170 -10.68 -7.17 30.26
CA LYS A 170 -10.42 -6.21 29.16
C LYS A 170 -8.98 -6.29 28.65
N GLU A 171 -8.02 -6.58 29.53
CA GLU A 171 -6.60 -6.72 29.17
C GLU A 171 -6.36 -7.90 28.22
N ASP A 172 -6.99 -9.05 28.48
CA ASP A 172 -6.89 -10.24 27.62
C ASP A 172 -7.56 -10.00 26.25
N VAL A 173 -8.71 -9.35 26.24
CA VAL A 173 -9.39 -8.99 25.00
C VAL A 173 -8.52 -8.02 24.18
N ASN A 174 -7.96 -6.98 24.80
CA ASN A 174 -7.09 -6.02 24.10
C ASN A 174 -5.82 -6.67 23.57
N ARG A 175 -5.23 -7.60 24.33
CA ARG A 175 -4.07 -8.39 23.88
C ARG A 175 -4.42 -9.22 22.66
N ASP A 176 -5.53 -9.95 22.69
CA ASP A 176 -5.98 -10.80 21.58
C ASP A 176 -6.33 -9.95 20.34
N LEU A 177 -6.98 -8.79 20.50
CA LEU A 177 -7.23 -7.83 19.42
C LEU A 177 -5.94 -7.37 18.75
N GLY A 178 -4.94 -6.99 19.55
CA GLY A 178 -3.62 -6.62 19.04
C GLY A 178 -2.95 -7.77 18.27
N MET A 179 -3.06 -8.98 18.79
CA MET A 179 -2.47 -10.17 18.17
C MET A 179 -3.15 -10.54 16.85
N VAL A 180 -4.48 -10.44 16.75
CA VAL A 180 -5.22 -10.68 15.50
C VAL A 180 -4.79 -9.67 14.42
N GLN A 181 -4.55 -8.41 14.76
CA GLN A 181 -4.01 -7.43 13.81
C GLN A 181 -2.61 -7.81 13.30
N VAL A 182 -1.73 -8.27 14.19
CA VAL A 182 -0.39 -8.76 13.80
C VAL A 182 -0.50 -9.98 12.87
N LEU A 183 -1.34 -10.96 13.23
CA LEU A 183 -1.58 -12.16 12.42
C LEU A 183 -2.17 -11.80 11.05
N GLY A 184 -3.10 -10.83 10.97
CA GLY A 184 -3.66 -10.32 9.72
C GLY A 184 -2.58 -9.73 8.81
N ARG A 185 -1.68 -8.89 9.35
CA ARG A 185 -0.55 -8.33 8.60
C ARG A 185 0.46 -9.40 8.14
N LEU A 186 0.71 -10.41 8.96
CA LEU A 186 1.54 -11.54 8.58
C LEU A 186 0.90 -12.37 7.46
N ALA A 187 -0.41 -12.64 7.54
CA ALA A 187 -1.13 -13.36 6.49
C ALA A 187 -1.11 -12.61 5.14
N LEU A 188 -1.31 -11.27 5.16
CA LEU A 188 -1.18 -10.42 3.99
C LEU A 188 0.24 -10.49 3.40
N SER A 189 1.26 -10.32 4.23
CA SER A 189 2.67 -10.37 3.79
C SER A 189 3.04 -11.76 3.26
N PHE A 190 2.52 -12.82 3.88
CA PHE A 190 2.72 -14.19 3.40
C PHE A 190 2.01 -14.41 2.05
N GLY A 191 0.83 -13.84 1.84
CA GLY A 191 0.15 -13.83 0.54
C GLY A 191 1.00 -13.16 -0.53
N MET A 192 1.51 -11.96 -0.27
CA MET A 192 2.41 -11.25 -1.20
C MET A 192 3.65 -12.06 -1.53
N PHE A 193 4.32 -12.59 -0.50
CA PHE A 193 5.54 -13.40 -0.67
C PHE A 193 5.27 -14.68 -1.49
N SER A 194 4.16 -15.37 -1.20
CA SER A 194 3.83 -16.65 -1.84
C SER A 194 3.61 -16.52 -3.34
N VAL A 195 3.08 -15.39 -3.82
CA VAL A 195 2.74 -15.21 -5.23
C VAL A 195 3.77 -14.41 -6.03
N ALA A 196 4.69 -13.72 -5.40
CA ALA A 196 5.61 -12.79 -6.06
C ALA A 196 6.43 -13.46 -7.20
N GLY A 197 7.09 -14.58 -6.92
CA GLY A 197 7.82 -15.34 -7.93
C GLY A 197 6.90 -16.16 -8.83
N ILE A 198 5.82 -16.71 -8.27
CA ILE A 198 4.83 -17.49 -9.01
C ILE A 198 4.19 -16.65 -10.12
N SER A 199 3.93 -15.37 -9.87
CA SER A 199 3.36 -14.45 -10.86
C SER A 199 4.19 -14.38 -12.15
N GLY A 200 5.52 -14.23 -12.04
CA GLY A 200 6.42 -14.22 -13.19
C GLY A 200 6.53 -15.57 -13.86
N TRP A 201 6.60 -16.64 -13.08
CA TRP A 201 6.66 -18.00 -13.62
C TRP A 201 5.38 -18.37 -14.40
N LEU A 202 4.20 -18.06 -13.87
CA LEU A 202 2.94 -18.29 -14.58
C LEU A 202 2.86 -17.47 -15.87
N ALA A 203 3.25 -16.18 -15.81
CA ALA A 203 3.24 -15.30 -16.98
C ALA A 203 4.20 -15.76 -18.09
N SER A 204 5.30 -16.46 -17.74
CA SER A 204 6.26 -16.99 -18.73
C SER A 204 5.81 -18.28 -19.43
N ILE A 205 4.84 -19.02 -18.85
CA ILE A 205 4.40 -20.32 -19.36
C ILE A 205 3.01 -20.25 -19.99
N TYR A 206 2.10 -19.48 -19.40
CA TYR A 206 0.71 -19.41 -19.80
C TYR A 206 0.39 -18.09 -20.51
N SER A 207 -0.68 -18.08 -21.32
CA SER A 207 -1.21 -16.83 -21.86
C SER A 207 -1.68 -15.89 -20.76
N TYR A 208 -1.60 -14.58 -20.98
CA TYR A 208 -2.05 -13.58 -20.00
C TYR A 208 -3.52 -13.78 -19.62
N GLU A 209 -4.38 -14.14 -20.58
CA GLU A 209 -5.77 -14.56 -20.34
C GLU A 209 -5.85 -15.66 -19.27
N THR A 210 -5.09 -16.74 -19.46
CA THR A 210 -5.08 -17.88 -18.53
C THR A 210 -4.61 -17.45 -17.13
N VAL A 211 -3.58 -16.60 -17.03
CA VAL A 211 -3.09 -16.10 -15.73
C VAL A 211 -4.16 -15.24 -15.03
N PHE A 212 -4.89 -14.39 -15.77
CA PHE A 212 -6.01 -13.63 -15.18
C PHE A 212 -7.12 -14.55 -14.69
N LEU A 213 -7.46 -15.62 -15.44
CA LEU A 213 -8.43 -16.63 -15.01
C LEU A 213 -7.95 -17.40 -13.77
N MET A 214 -6.65 -17.73 -13.68
CA MET A 214 -6.07 -18.34 -12.47
C MET A 214 -6.18 -17.40 -11.27
N GLY A 215 -6.13 -16.08 -11.48
CA GLY A 215 -6.36 -15.06 -10.45
C GLY A 215 -7.71 -15.16 -9.77
N LEU A 216 -8.72 -15.79 -10.38
CA LEU A 216 -10.05 -16.01 -9.78
C LEU A 216 -10.02 -16.88 -8.51
N ILE A 217 -8.94 -17.61 -8.26
CA ILE A 217 -8.75 -18.32 -6.99
C ILE A 217 -8.71 -17.36 -5.80
N ILE A 218 -8.27 -16.11 -6.01
CA ILE A 218 -8.09 -15.12 -4.95
C ILE A 218 -9.43 -14.73 -4.31
N PRO A 219 -10.44 -14.25 -5.06
CA PRO A 219 -11.75 -13.97 -4.48
C PRO A 219 -12.43 -15.23 -3.92
N VAL A 220 -12.17 -16.43 -4.47
CA VAL A 220 -12.68 -17.68 -3.89
C VAL A 220 -12.09 -17.90 -2.49
N ILE A 221 -10.79 -17.69 -2.28
CA ILE A 221 -10.16 -17.81 -0.96
C ILE A 221 -10.76 -16.81 0.03
N SER A 222 -10.89 -15.53 -0.35
CA SER A 222 -11.42 -14.49 0.56
C SER A 222 -12.88 -14.72 0.92
N VAL A 223 -13.72 -15.08 -0.04
CA VAL A 223 -15.14 -15.38 0.18
C VAL A 223 -15.28 -16.63 1.05
N THR A 224 -14.54 -17.70 0.78
CA THR A 224 -14.54 -18.92 1.61
C THR A 224 -14.17 -18.58 3.06
N GLY A 225 -13.11 -17.78 3.27
CA GLY A 225 -12.74 -17.30 4.60
C GLY A 225 -13.86 -16.55 5.29
N ALA A 226 -14.52 -15.61 4.59
CA ALA A 226 -15.62 -14.84 5.15
C ALA A 226 -16.86 -15.69 5.50
N MET A 227 -17.12 -16.74 4.72
CA MET A 227 -18.24 -17.66 5.00
C MET A 227 -17.99 -18.56 6.20
N LEU A 228 -16.73 -18.93 6.46
CA LEU A 228 -16.32 -19.82 7.55
C LEU A 228 -16.07 -19.08 8.88
N VAL A 229 -15.81 -17.76 8.85
CA VAL A 229 -15.50 -16.99 10.05
C VAL A 229 -16.69 -16.97 11.02
N LYS A 230 -16.39 -17.15 12.30
CA LYS A 230 -17.35 -16.96 13.40
C LYS A 230 -17.11 -15.59 14.01
N LEU A 231 -18.11 -14.74 13.97
CA LEU A 231 -18.09 -13.38 14.48
C LEU A 231 -19.06 -13.25 15.64
N ASP A 232 -18.69 -12.48 16.65
CA ASP A 232 -19.61 -12.05 17.68
C ASP A 232 -20.66 -11.12 17.04
N LYS A 233 -21.92 -11.24 17.51
CA LYS A 233 -22.98 -10.34 17.04
C LYS A 233 -22.70 -8.93 17.57
N VAL A 234 -22.55 -7.99 16.66
CA VAL A 234 -22.47 -6.56 16.95
C VAL A 234 -23.76 -5.91 16.49
N GLU A 235 -24.35 -5.08 17.33
CA GLU A 235 -25.52 -4.29 16.95
C GLU A 235 -25.11 -3.24 15.91
N SER A 236 -25.90 -3.10 14.84
CA SER A 236 -25.70 -2.06 13.85
C SER A 236 -25.95 -0.70 14.48
N ARG A 237 -25.02 0.22 14.31
CA ARG A 237 -25.22 1.61 14.70
C ARG A 237 -26.07 2.36 13.66
N PRO A 238 -26.76 3.43 14.06
CA PRO A 238 -27.47 4.26 13.08
C PRO A 238 -26.51 4.86 12.06
N VAL A 239 -26.96 4.94 10.80
CA VAL A 239 -26.18 5.49 9.67
C VAL A 239 -25.84 6.95 9.92
N ASP A 240 -24.58 7.33 9.85
CA ASP A 240 -24.17 8.72 9.76
C ASP A 240 -24.28 9.21 8.30
N TRP A 241 -25.44 9.81 8.02
CA TRP A 241 -25.72 10.35 6.67
C TRP A 241 -24.79 11.48 6.24
N ARG A 242 -24.04 12.09 7.14
CA ARG A 242 -23.04 13.10 6.79
C ARG A 242 -21.83 12.45 6.12
N ILE A 243 -21.44 11.27 6.63
CA ILE A 243 -20.33 10.48 6.07
C ILE A 243 -20.79 9.75 4.81
N LEU A 244 -21.84 8.94 4.93
CA LEU A 244 -22.31 8.11 3.81
C LEU A 244 -22.87 8.95 2.67
N GLY A 245 -23.77 9.90 2.97
CA GLY A 245 -24.36 10.79 1.95
C GLY A 245 -23.32 11.72 1.32
N GLY A 246 -22.41 12.28 2.11
CA GLY A 246 -21.30 13.08 1.61
C GLY A 246 -20.35 12.26 0.72
N GLY A 247 -20.06 11.01 1.10
CA GLY A 247 -19.25 10.12 0.29
C GLY A 247 -19.92 9.68 -1.01
N LEU A 248 -21.21 9.37 -0.97
CA LEU A 248 -21.99 9.05 -2.18
C LEU A 248 -22.08 10.25 -3.14
N PHE A 249 -22.33 11.46 -2.60
CA PHE A 249 -22.31 12.69 -3.40
C PHE A 249 -20.94 12.91 -4.04
N PHE A 250 -19.87 12.78 -3.26
CA PHE A 250 -18.50 12.88 -3.78
C PHE A 250 -18.22 11.85 -4.87
N GLY A 251 -18.58 10.57 -4.64
CA GLY A 251 -18.44 9.50 -5.62
C GLY A 251 -19.22 9.78 -6.92
N MET A 252 -20.42 10.34 -6.82
CA MET A 252 -21.21 10.77 -7.98
C MET A 252 -20.53 11.92 -8.74
N VAL A 253 -20.02 12.93 -8.06
CA VAL A 253 -19.28 14.03 -8.68
C VAL A 253 -18.04 13.53 -9.40
N VAL A 254 -17.26 12.64 -8.76
CA VAL A 254 -16.08 11.99 -9.35
C VAL A 254 -16.44 11.20 -10.61
N ALA A 255 -17.51 10.41 -10.55
CA ALA A 255 -17.99 9.63 -11.68
C ALA A 255 -18.43 10.52 -12.85
N LEU A 256 -19.16 11.59 -12.57
CA LEU A 256 -19.57 12.57 -13.59
C LEU A 256 -18.38 13.30 -14.22
N LEU A 257 -17.42 13.75 -13.42
CA LEU A 257 -16.20 14.40 -13.93
C LEU A 257 -15.39 13.46 -14.83
N GLY A 258 -15.32 12.17 -14.48
CA GLY A 258 -14.68 11.16 -15.31
C GLY A 258 -15.47 10.83 -16.57
N TRP A 259 -16.80 10.69 -16.46
CA TRP A 259 -17.67 10.36 -17.59
C TRP A 259 -17.70 11.42 -18.68
N PHE A 260 -17.75 12.69 -18.26
CA PHE A 260 -17.79 13.83 -19.22
C PHE A 260 -16.39 14.26 -19.66
N GLU A 261 -15.35 13.56 -19.29
CA GLU A 261 -13.94 13.86 -19.64
C GLU A 261 -13.60 15.36 -19.41
N VAL A 262 -14.09 15.92 -18.31
CA VAL A 262 -13.86 17.34 -17.99
C VAL A 262 -12.36 17.61 -17.93
N PRO A 263 -11.85 18.66 -18.60
CA PRO A 263 -10.44 19.03 -18.50
C PRO A 263 -9.99 19.17 -17.04
N TYR A 264 -8.81 18.64 -16.71
CA TYR A 264 -8.27 18.64 -15.34
C TYR A 264 -9.16 17.98 -14.29
N ASN A 265 -9.99 17.00 -14.68
CA ASN A 265 -10.89 16.30 -13.77
C ASN A 265 -10.16 15.70 -12.56
N GLN A 266 -8.96 15.15 -12.75
CA GLN A 266 -8.15 14.53 -11.70
C GLN A 266 -7.63 15.56 -10.70
N GLU A 267 -7.17 16.70 -11.18
CA GLU A 267 -6.68 17.83 -10.40
C GLU A 267 -7.83 18.46 -9.58
N ILE A 268 -9.01 18.57 -10.18
CA ILE A 268 -10.23 19.05 -9.50
C ILE A 268 -10.60 18.08 -8.37
N VAL A 269 -10.66 16.77 -8.65
CA VAL A 269 -10.98 15.75 -7.65
C VAL A 269 -9.94 15.74 -6.53
N PHE A 270 -8.65 15.85 -6.86
CA PHE A 270 -7.58 15.95 -5.89
C PHE A 270 -7.75 17.20 -5.00
N ALA A 271 -7.97 18.37 -5.59
CA ALA A 271 -8.13 19.62 -4.85
C ALA A 271 -9.35 19.60 -3.91
N VAL A 272 -10.49 19.08 -4.38
CA VAL A 272 -11.70 18.94 -3.56
C VAL A 272 -11.46 17.93 -2.42
N SER A 273 -10.85 16.79 -2.71
CA SER A 273 -10.52 15.77 -1.69
C SER A 273 -9.58 16.33 -0.63
N MET A 274 -8.55 17.09 -1.05
CA MET A 274 -7.61 17.76 -0.14
C MET A 274 -8.33 18.79 0.74
N ALA A 275 -9.19 19.62 0.16
CA ALA A 275 -9.97 20.60 0.92
C ALA A 275 -10.86 19.94 1.97
N VAL A 276 -11.53 18.83 1.63
CA VAL A 276 -12.36 18.05 2.56
C VAL A 276 -11.52 17.47 3.69
N VAL A 277 -10.40 16.82 3.39
CA VAL A 277 -9.52 16.22 4.41
C VAL A 277 -8.96 17.30 5.34
N ILE A 278 -8.49 18.43 4.81
CA ILE A 278 -8.01 19.57 5.62
C ILE A 278 -9.12 20.12 6.51
N ALA A 279 -10.32 20.32 5.97
CA ALA A 279 -11.46 20.81 6.74
C ALA A 279 -11.86 19.86 7.88
N MET A 280 -11.80 18.56 7.63
CA MET A 280 -12.08 17.55 8.66
C MET A 280 -10.95 17.48 9.70
N LEU A 281 -9.68 17.52 9.28
CA LEU A 281 -8.53 17.56 10.20
C LEU A 281 -8.61 18.80 11.11
N THR A 282 -8.89 19.98 10.57
CA THR A 282 -9.03 21.21 11.36
C THR A 282 -10.15 21.13 12.40
N ARG A 283 -11.26 20.45 12.09
CA ARG A 283 -12.33 20.17 13.07
C ARG A 283 -11.89 19.21 14.17
N VAL A 284 -11.19 18.14 13.81
CA VAL A 284 -10.72 17.13 14.78
C VAL A 284 -9.74 17.73 15.78
N VAL A 285 -8.88 18.66 15.35
CA VAL A 285 -7.90 19.35 16.19
C VAL A 285 -8.41 20.67 16.77
N GLY A 286 -9.68 21.02 16.53
CA GLY A 286 -10.24 22.33 16.85
C GLY A 286 -10.06 22.79 18.30
N ASP A 287 -10.17 21.88 19.23
CA ASP A 287 -10.10 22.15 20.69
C ASP A 287 -8.67 22.15 21.24
N LEU A 288 -7.65 21.82 20.42
CA LEU A 288 -6.26 21.81 20.86
C LEU A 288 -5.67 23.22 20.91
N ASP A 289 -4.60 23.41 21.69
CA ASP A 289 -3.84 24.65 21.75
C ASP A 289 -3.12 24.97 20.43
N ILE A 290 -2.76 26.22 20.23
CA ILE A 290 -2.14 26.70 18.97
C ILE A 290 -0.79 26.05 18.71
N GLU A 291 0.01 25.78 19.75
CA GLU A 291 1.32 25.16 19.59
C GLU A 291 1.20 23.72 19.10
N THR A 292 0.31 22.94 19.69
CA THR A 292 0.00 21.56 19.25
C THR A 292 -0.56 21.53 17.84
N LYS A 293 -1.49 22.45 17.48
CA LYS A 293 -1.99 22.58 16.09
C LYS A 293 -0.86 22.84 15.11
N ARG A 294 0.10 23.70 15.47
CA ARG A 294 1.25 23.99 14.62
C ARG A 294 2.16 22.78 14.42
N LYS A 295 2.43 22.02 15.51
CA LYS A 295 3.21 20.76 15.42
C LYS A 295 2.51 19.71 14.54
N ILE A 296 1.20 19.57 14.69
CA ILE A 296 0.37 18.70 13.85
C ILE A 296 0.46 19.10 12.38
N PHE A 297 0.36 20.39 12.08
CA PHE A 297 0.51 20.91 10.72
C PHE A 297 1.89 20.57 10.14
N TYR A 298 2.97 20.78 10.88
CA TYR A 298 4.30 20.43 10.43
C TYR A 298 4.49 18.93 10.19
N ALA A 299 3.95 18.09 11.08
CA ALA A 299 3.95 16.65 10.90
C ALA A 299 3.16 16.23 9.66
N ALA A 300 1.97 16.79 9.44
CA ALA A 300 1.14 16.53 8.27
C ALA A 300 1.84 16.92 6.96
N VAL A 301 2.52 18.07 6.93
CA VAL A 301 3.32 18.51 5.76
C VAL A 301 4.47 17.54 5.48
N ILE A 302 5.23 17.13 6.51
CA ILE A 302 6.32 16.16 6.34
C ILE A 302 5.78 14.84 5.79
N ILE A 303 4.70 14.30 6.37
CA ILE A 303 4.05 13.06 5.93
C ILE A 303 3.62 13.19 4.46
N PHE A 304 2.94 14.28 4.13
CA PHE A 304 2.42 14.51 2.79
C PHE A 304 3.55 14.60 1.77
N VAL A 305 4.53 15.49 1.99
CA VAL A 305 5.64 15.72 1.05
C VAL A 305 6.47 14.46 0.85
N PHE A 306 6.74 13.72 1.92
CA PHE A 306 7.51 12.47 1.82
C PHE A 306 6.80 11.42 0.95
N ARG A 307 5.48 11.33 1.03
CA ARG A 307 4.69 10.36 0.26
C ARG A 307 4.28 10.85 -1.13
N ALA A 308 4.31 12.15 -1.36
CA ALA A 308 3.93 12.76 -2.65
C ALA A 308 5.07 12.75 -3.68
N ALA A 309 6.20 12.07 -3.41
CA ALA A 309 7.29 11.97 -4.37
C ALA A 309 6.82 11.29 -5.66
N PRO A 310 7.16 11.85 -6.85
CA PRO A 310 6.83 11.22 -8.11
C PRO A 310 7.67 9.97 -8.36
N SER A 311 7.15 9.07 -9.18
CA SER A 311 7.88 7.93 -9.74
C SER A 311 8.22 8.16 -11.22
N VAL A 312 9.02 7.28 -11.80
CA VAL A 312 9.32 7.30 -13.24
C VAL A 312 8.14 6.81 -14.07
N GLY A 313 7.24 6.05 -13.44
CA GLY A 313 6.12 5.40 -14.13
C GLY A 313 6.52 4.14 -14.89
N SER A 314 5.63 3.66 -15.77
CA SER A 314 5.79 2.39 -16.48
C SER A 314 6.92 2.40 -17.51
N GLY A 315 7.37 3.58 -17.94
CA GLY A 315 8.42 3.74 -18.98
C GLY A 315 9.74 3.07 -18.57
N TYR A 316 10.13 3.11 -17.30
CA TYR A 316 11.31 2.41 -16.83
C TYR A 316 11.17 0.88 -16.92
N THR A 317 10.04 0.34 -16.51
CA THR A 317 9.78 -1.11 -16.61
C THR A 317 9.79 -1.56 -18.08
N TRP A 318 9.23 -0.77 -18.99
CA TRP A 318 9.26 -1.08 -20.43
C TRP A 318 10.68 -1.03 -20.99
N PHE A 319 11.49 -0.06 -20.57
CA PHE A 319 12.92 -0.02 -20.90
C PHE A 319 13.64 -1.30 -20.46
N THR A 320 13.37 -1.79 -19.23
CA THR A 320 14.01 -3.03 -18.77
C THR A 320 13.61 -4.25 -19.60
N MET A 321 12.40 -4.28 -20.12
CA MET A 321 11.93 -5.34 -21.02
C MET A 321 12.54 -5.22 -22.43
N ASP A 322 12.48 -4.03 -23.05
CA ASP A 322 12.86 -3.83 -24.45
C ASP A 322 14.38 -3.74 -24.64
N VAL A 323 15.08 -3.07 -23.74
CA VAL A 323 16.52 -2.78 -23.90
C VAL A 323 17.38 -3.75 -23.09
N LEU A 324 16.97 -4.06 -21.86
CA LEU A 324 17.74 -4.94 -20.99
C LEU A 324 17.35 -6.42 -21.09
N GLY A 325 16.27 -6.73 -21.85
CA GLY A 325 15.82 -8.11 -22.11
C GLY A 325 15.31 -8.83 -20.86
N PHE A 326 14.64 -8.10 -19.95
CA PHE A 326 14.04 -8.72 -18.76
C PHE A 326 12.70 -9.37 -19.15
N ASP A 327 12.66 -10.68 -19.01
CA ASP A 327 11.46 -11.50 -19.25
C ASP A 327 10.58 -11.61 -17.98
N GLU A 328 9.41 -12.21 -18.15
CA GLU A 328 8.42 -12.39 -17.09
C GLU A 328 9.00 -13.17 -15.89
N ALA A 329 9.74 -14.25 -16.16
CA ALA A 329 10.33 -15.09 -15.12
C ALA A 329 11.36 -14.30 -14.30
N PHE A 330 12.17 -13.46 -14.97
CA PHE A 330 13.17 -12.64 -14.29
C PHE A 330 12.52 -11.53 -13.43
N LEU A 331 11.50 -10.84 -13.95
CA LEU A 331 10.75 -9.86 -13.14
C LEU A 331 10.05 -10.52 -11.95
N GLY A 332 9.52 -11.72 -12.11
CA GLY A 332 9.01 -12.52 -10.99
C GLY A 332 10.09 -12.85 -9.96
N THR A 333 11.30 -13.22 -10.41
CA THR A 333 12.45 -13.46 -9.53
C THR A 333 12.85 -12.23 -8.74
N LEU A 334 12.92 -11.05 -9.39
CA LEU A 334 13.20 -9.77 -8.71
C LEU A 334 12.10 -9.44 -7.70
N SER A 335 10.85 -9.65 -8.05
CA SER A 335 9.70 -9.45 -7.15
C SER A 335 9.78 -10.36 -5.92
N GLN A 336 10.16 -11.63 -6.09
CA GLN A 336 10.34 -12.59 -4.99
C GLN A 336 11.46 -12.17 -4.05
N ILE A 337 12.63 -11.81 -4.60
CA ILE A 337 13.77 -11.32 -3.82
C ILE A 337 13.38 -10.05 -3.09
N GLY A 338 12.76 -9.11 -3.80
CA GLY A 338 12.34 -7.82 -3.27
C GLY A 338 11.36 -7.97 -2.10
N THR A 339 10.32 -8.78 -2.27
CA THR A 339 9.31 -9.01 -1.22
C THR A 339 9.90 -9.70 0.01
N ALA A 340 10.76 -10.71 -0.19
CA ALA A 340 11.44 -11.41 0.91
C ALA A 340 12.32 -10.44 1.72
N LEU A 341 13.12 -9.62 1.03
CA LEU A 341 14.05 -8.69 1.67
C LEU A 341 13.35 -7.47 2.28
N ALA A 342 12.25 -6.99 1.69
CA ALA A 342 11.43 -5.94 2.28
C ALA A 342 10.82 -6.40 3.60
N LEU A 343 10.33 -7.63 3.67
CA LEU A 343 9.82 -8.24 4.89
C LEU A 343 10.92 -8.38 5.95
N ALA A 344 12.08 -8.92 5.57
CA ALA A 344 13.24 -9.05 6.44
C ALA A 344 13.75 -7.67 6.92
N GLY A 345 13.81 -6.67 6.04
CA GLY A 345 14.26 -5.31 6.35
C GLY A 345 13.34 -4.61 7.34
N THR A 346 12.04 -4.72 7.15
CA THR A 346 11.06 -4.17 8.11
C THR A 346 11.29 -4.74 9.51
N TRP A 347 11.61 -6.00 9.60
CA TRP A 347 11.89 -6.71 10.86
C TRP A 347 13.21 -6.28 11.50
N LEU A 348 14.27 -6.28 10.71
CA LEU A 348 15.63 -5.99 11.18
C LEU A 348 15.78 -4.53 11.66
N PHE A 349 15.16 -3.58 10.97
CA PHE A 349 15.38 -2.15 11.21
C PHE A 349 14.29 -1.48 12.06
N SER A 350 13.14 -2.12 12.30
CA SER A 350 12.02 -1.51 13.01
C SER A 350 12.41 -0.98 14.39
N ASP A 351 13.10 -1.77 15.20
CA ASP A 351 13.56 -1.37 16.55
C ASP A 351 14.57 -0.22 16.49
N ALA A 352 15.51 -0.27 15.58
CA ALA A 352 16.52 0.80 15.40
C ALA A 352 15.88 2.13 14.96
N ILE A 353 14.83 2.06 14.14
CA ILE A 353 14.08 3.23 13.64
C ILE A 353 13.24 3.85 14.74
N THR A 354 12.51 3.05 15.51
CA THR A 354 11.59 3.53 16.57
C THR A 354 12.32 4.20 17.73
N ARG A 355 13.58 3.87 17.96
CA ARG A 355 14.41 4.48 19.04
C ARG A 355 15.01 5.84 18.67
N ARG A 356 14.97 6.23 17.40
CA ARG A 356 15.59 7.46 16.92
C ARG A 356 14.56 8.57 16.68
N PRO A 357 14.97 9.86 16.72
CA PRO A 357 14.09 10.96 16.36
C PRO A 357 13.57 10.80 14.92
N VAL A 358 12.26 10.96 14.75
CA VAL A 358 11.58 10.72 13.47
C VAL A 358 12.19 11.54 12.33
N ALA A 359 12.47 12.82 12.56
CA ALA A 359 13.08 13.69 11.53
C ALA A 359 14.46 13.19 11.06
N LYS A 360 15.29 12.66 11.98
CA LYS A 360 16.61 12.10 11.63
C LYS A 360 16.48 10.81 10.83
N VAL A 361 15.50 9.97 11.18
CA VAL A 361 15.22 8.73 10.43
C VAL A 361 14.75 9.04 9.02
N LEU A 362 13.81 9.97 8.86
CA LEU A 362 13.33 10.39 7.55
C LEU A 362 14.44 11.00 6.69
N LEU A 363 15.28 11.85 7.28
CA LEU A 363 16.44 12.41 6.60
C LEU A 363 17.38 11.32 6.09
N TRP A 364 17.73 10.38 6.96
CA TRP A 364 18.60 9.27 6.60
C TRP A 364 17.97 8.39 5.50
N LEU A 365 16.68 8.06 5.62
CA LEU A 365 15.96 7.29 4.61
C LEU A 365 15.91 8.04 3.26
N THR A 366 15.71 9.35 3.25
CA THR A 366 15.74 10.16 2.02
C THR A 366 17.10 10.06 1.32
N ILE A 367 18.18 10.21 2.07
CA ILE A 367 19.56 10.12 1.51
C ILE A 367 19.82 8.71 0.97
N VAL A 368 19.53 7.69 1.78
CA VAL A 368 19.79 6.28 1.41
C VAL A 368 18.92 5.86 0.22
N SER A 369 17.64 6.18 0.22
CA SER A 369 16.74 5.84 -0.91
C SER A 369 17.21 6.48 -2.21
N THR A 370 17.65 7.74 -2.17
CA THR A 370 18.20 8.42 -3.36
C THR A 370 19.50 7.76 -3.83
N ALA A 371 20.41 7.42 -2.93
CA ALA A 371 21.64 6.71 -3.29
C ALA A 371 21.34 5.32 -3.89
N LEU A 372 20.38 4.60 -3.33
CA LEU A 372 19.93 3.31 -3.82
C LEU A 372 19.15 3.38 -5.15
N SER A 373 18.74 4.54 -5.61
CA SER A 373 18.16 4.72 -6.95
C SER A 373 19.22 4.95 -8.06
N LEU A 374 20.50 5.16 -7.69
CA LEU A 374 21.58 5.40 -8.65
C LEU A 374 21.87 4.22 -9.58
N PRO A 375 21.81 2.93 -9.16
CA PRO A 375 21.99 1.81 -10.08
C PRO A 375 20.94 1.78 -11.18
N SER A 376 19.67 2.09 -10.88
CA SER A 376 18.61 2.19 -11.87
C SER A 376 18.88 3.30 -12.89
N LEU A 377 19.38 4.46 -12.46
CA LEU A 377 19.85 5.53 -13.35
C LEU A 377 21.06 5.05 -14.17
N GLY A 378 22.01 4.37 -13.55
CA GLY A 378 23.17 3.81 -14.23
C GLY A 378 22.78 2.85 -15.35
N LEU A 379 21.76 2.01 -15.14
CA LEU A 379 21.24 1.10 -16.19
C LEU A 379 20.73 1.87 -17.41
N THR A 380 20.04 3.00 -17.21
CA THR A 380 19.56 3.84 -18.31
C THR A 380 20.69 4.58 -19.05
N LEU A 381 21.84 4.74 -18.42
CA LEU A 381 23.05 5.37 -18.97
C LEU A 381 24.08 4.36 -19.53
N GLY A 382 23.72 3.07 -19.61
CA GLY A 382 24.59 2.03 -20.16
C GLY A 382 25.64 1.47 -19.16
N LEU A 383 25.44 1.62 -17.86
CA LEU A 383 26.33 1.07 -16.82
C LEU A 383 26.54 -0.44 -17.01
N HIS A 384 25.50 -1.17 -17.43
CA HIS A 384 25.56 -2.61 -17.64
C HIS A 384 26.53 -3.01 -18.75
N GLU A 385 26.69 -2.20 -19.81
CA GLU A 385 27.63 -2.48 -20.88
C GLU A 385 29.10 -2.27 -20.39
N TRP A 386 29.31 -1.27 -19.54
CA TRP A 386 30.61 -1.02 -18.96
C TRP A 386 31.00 -2.12 -17.95
N THR A 387 30.06 -2.52 -17.07
CA THR A 387 30.33 -3.58 -16.08
C THR A 387 30.53 -4.94 -16.75
N GLU A 388 29.83 -5.22 -17.84
CA GLU A 388 29.99 -6.46 -18.61
C GLU A 388 31.38 -6.54 -19.24
N ARG A 389 31.85 -5.43 -19.83
CA ARG A 389 33.20 -5.35 -20.43
C ARG A 389 34.33 -5.44 -19.41
N MET A 390 34.17 -4.82 -18.22
CA MET A 390 35.23 -4.73 -17.21
C MET A 390 35.24 -5.88 -16.22
N PHE A 391 34.06 -6.40 -15.86
CA PHE A 391 33.89 -7.35 -14.76
C PHE A 391 33.11 -8.61 -15.14
N GLY A 392 32.57 -8.71 -16.36
CA GLY A 392 31.84 -9.87 -16.85
C GLY A 392 30.41 -10.02 -16.31
N PHE A 393 29.80 -8.96 -15.75
CA PHE A 393 28.41 -8.99 -15.30
C PHE A 393 27.58 -7.87 -15.91
N GLY A 394 26.39 -8.23 -16.45
CA GLY A 394 25.50 -7.34 -17.17
C GLY A 394 24.30 -6.86 -16.36
N ALA A 395 23.28 -6.39 -17.05
CA ALA A 395 22.09 -5.74 -16.50
C ALA A 395 21.32 -6.59 -15.46
N ARG A 396 21.16 -7.89 -15.68
CA ARG A 396 20.43 -8.80 -14.75
C ARG A 396 21.11 -8.86 -13.39
N THR A 397 22.45 -8.94 -13.35
CA THR A 397 23.21 -8.96 -12.09
C THR A 397 23.07 -7.63 -11.34
N ILE A 398 23.16 -6.49 -12.05
CA ILE A 398 22.96 -5.16 -11.45
C ILE A 398 21.55 -5.06 -10.86
N ALA A 399 20.52 -5.52 -11.58
CA ALA A 399 19.14 -5.47 -11.11
C ALA A 399 18.91 -6.35 -9.86
N ILE A 400 19.56 -7.52 -9.76
CA ILE A 400 19.50 -8.36 -8.54
C ILE A 400 20.18 -7.64 -7.37
N ILE A 401 21.35 -7.05 -7.57
CA ILE A 401 22.08 -6.31 -6.53
C ILE A 401 21.29 -5.08 -6.09
N ASP A 402 20.74 -4.33 -7.04
CA ASP A 402 19.89 -3.16 -6.77
C ASP A 402 18.63 -3.56 -5.96
N THR A 403 17.92 -4.60 -6.38
CA THR A 403 16.78 -5.15 -5.67
C THR A 403 17.17 -5.62 -4.27
N ALA A 404 18.30 -6.31 -4.13
CA ALA A 404 18.75 -6.80 -2.83
C ALA A 404 19.15 -5.66 -1.88
N ALA A 405 19.73 -4.59 -2.40
CA ALA A 405 20.15 -3.43 -1.62
C ALA A 405 18.98 -2.51 -1.24
N SER A 406 18.03 -2.27 -2.16
CA SER A 406 16.95 -1.29 -2.00
C SER A 406 15.73 -1.85 -1.25
N SER A 407 15.39 -3.12 -1.49
CA SER A 407 14.15 -3.72 -0.94
C SER A 407 14.04 -3.70 0.58
N PRO A 408 15.11 -3.94 1.38
CA PRO A 408 15.02 -3.84 2.84
C PRO A 408 14.55 -2.47 3.34
N PHE A 409 14.76 -1.42 2.55
CA PHE A 409 14.40 -0.03 2.90
C PHE A 409 13.03 0.39 2.39
N ALA A 410 12.43 -0.35 1.45
CA ALA A 410 11.21 0.04 0.74
C ALA A 410 10.03 0.38 1.66
N GLN A 411 9.84 -0.35 2.76
CA GLN A 411 8.72 -0.16 3.69
C GLN A 411 9.10 0.63 4.95
N LEU A 412 10.38 0.91 5.17
CA LEU A 412 10.84 1.48 6.44
C LEU A 412 10.34 2.89 6.71
N SER A 413 10.06 3.67 5.66
CA SER A 413 9.50 5.02 5.79
C SER A 413 8.10 5.05 6.41
N MET A 414 7.35 3.96 6.31
CA MET A 414 6.02 3.86 6.93
C MET A 414 6.08 3.92 8.46
N ILE A 415 7.13 3.37 9.07
CA ILE A 415 7.28 3.34 10.53
C ILE A 415 7.34 4.77 11.12
N PRO A 416 8.26 5.67 10.71
CA PRO A 416 8.31 7.03 11.24
C PRO A 416 7.08 7.86 10.88
N LEU A 417 6.47 7.64 9.69
CA LEU A 417 5.25 8.35 9.30
C LEU A 417 4.05 7.97 10.18
N LEU A 418 3.84 6.68 10.43
CA LEU A 418 2.80 6.20 11.35
C LEU A 418 3.10 6.61 12.80
N THR A 419 4.38 6.69 13.18
CA THR A 419 4.78 7.21 14.49
C THR A 419 4.36 8.66 14.67
N LEU A 420 4.54 9.52 13.66
CA LEU A 420 4.05 10.91 13.70
C LEU A 420 2.52 10.96 13.84
N CYS A 421 1.80 10.11 13.12
CA CYS A 421 0.35 10.00 13.27
C CYS A 421 -0.04 9.64 14.72
N ALA A 422 0.70 8.72 15.34
CA ALA A 422 0.40 8.25 16.70
C ALA A 422 0.74 9.29 17.80
N ILE A 423 1.86 10.00 17.66
CA ILE A 423 2.30 11.03 18.62
C ILE A 423 1.25 12.14 18.76
N TYR A 424 0.69 12.57 17.65
CA TYR A 424 -0.24 13.70 17.61
C TYR A 424 -1.72 13.30 17.63
N ALA A 425 -2.05 12.03 17.92
CA ALA A 425 -3.43 11.56 17.98
C ALA A 425 -4.18 12.17 19.18
N PRO A 426 -5.24 13.01 18.95
CA PRO A 426 -6.00 13.62 20.02
C PRO A 426 -6.71 12.57 20.89
N GLU A 427 -6.73 12.80 22.20
CA GLU A 427 -7.49 11.94 23.11
C GLU A 427 -8.99 11.97 22.80
N GLY A 428 -9.63 10.82 22.89
CA GLY A 428 -11.06 10.65 22.59
C GLY A 428 -11.45 10.68 21.11
N ARG A 429 -10.53 11.05 20.19
CA ARG A 429 -10.79 11.13 18.73
C ARG A 429 -9.79 10.33 17.89
N ARG A 430 -9.11 9.35 18.49
CA ARG A 430 -8.01 8.60 17.85
C ARG A 430 -8.45 7.90 16.55
N ALA A 431 -9.61 7.25 16.54
CA ALA A 431 -10.09 6.54 15.35
C ALA A 431 -10.30 7.47 14.15
N SER A 432 -11.02 8.57 14.34
CA SER A 432 -11.22 9.59 13.29
C SER A 432 -9.90 10.23 12.84
N TRP A 433 -8.99 10.46 13.77
CA TRP A 433 -7.65 10.97 13.48
C TRP A 433 -6.87 10.04 12.56
N PHE A 434 -6.74 8.75 12.93
CA PHE A 434 -6.03 7.78 12.10
C PHE A 434 -6.67 7.60 10.72
N ALA A 435 -8.00 7.59 10.62
CA ALA A 435 -8.70 7.52 9.34
C ALA A 435 -8.39 8.73 8.46
N LEU A 436 -8.38 9.95 9.01
CA LEU A 436 -8.07 11.17 8.27
C LEU A 436 -6.60 11.25 7.86
N MET A 437 -5.69 10.83 8.75
CA MET A 437 -4.27 10.76 8.41
C MET A 437 -3.98 9.71 7.33
N ALA A 438 -4.67 8.58 7.33
CA ALA A 438 -4.61 7.60 6.24
C ALA A 438 -5.13 8.19 4.92
N SER A 439 -6.25 8.94 4.96
CA SER A 439 -6.75 9.66 3.78
C SER A 439 -5.74 10.69 3.27
N LEU A 440 -5.09 11.47 4.15
CA LEU A 440 -4.03 12.41 3.78
C LEU A 440 -2.84 11.69 3.13
N MET A 441 -2.43 10.55 3.68
CA MET A 441 -1.34 9.73 3.13
C MET A 441 -1.68 9.16 1.74
N ASN A 442 -2.93 8.78 1.52
CA ASN A 442 -3.39 8.30 0.21
C ASN A 442 -3.52 9.45 -0.80
N LEU A 443 -3.98 10.62 -0.38
CA LEU A 443 -3.96 11.83 -1.23
C LEU A 443 -2.53 12.25 -1.61
N ALA A 444 -1.56 12.04 -0.74
CA ALA A 444 -0.16 12.26 -1.10
C ALA A 444 0.29 11.33 -2.23
N LEU A 445 -0.15 10.06 -2.25
CA LEU A 445 0.11 9.15 -3.38
C LEU A 445 -0.57 9.63 -4.67
N VAL A 446 -1.80 10.18 -4.58
CA VAL A 446 -2.48 10.81 -5.72
C VAL A 446 -1.65 11.99 -6.24
N ALA A 447 -1.11 12.84 -5.36
CA ALA A 447 -0.22 13.94 -5.75
C ALA A 447 1.05 13.42 -6.45
N GLY A 448 1.65 12.34 -5.96
CA GLY A 448 2.77 11.67 -6.60
C GLY A 448 2.43 11.13 -7.99
N ALA A 449 1.27 10.49 -8.15
CA ALA A 449 0.79 9.99 -9.43
C ALA A 449 0.51 11.12 -10.44
N LEU A 450 -0.08 12.23 -9.99
CA LEU A 450 -0.26 13.44 -10.82
C LEU A 450 1.09 14.01 -11.28
N GLN A 451 2.06 14.12 -10.40
CA GLN A 451 3.41 14.57 -10.76
C GLN A 451 4.04 13.60 -11.78
N THR A 452 3.92 12.27 -11.57
CA THR A 452 4.39 11.24 -12.50
C THR A 452 3.74 11.41 -13.88
N LYS A 453 2.41 11.65 -13.93
CA LYS A 453 1.68 11.94 -15.17
C LYS A 453 2.31 13.12 -15.91
N TYR A 454 2.47 14.27 -15.24
CA TYR A 454 2.99 15.49 -15.86
C TYR A 454 4.45 15.36 -16.28
N LEU A 455 5.28 14.68 -15.49
CA LEU A 455 6.68 14.40 -15.88
C LEU A 455 6.73 13.54 -17.15
N ASN A 456 5.91 12.49 -17.26
CA ASN A 456 5.84 11.65 -18.45
C ASN A 456 5.20 12.36 -19.66
N MET A 457 4.37 13.38 -19.45
CA MET A 457 3.87 14.24 -20.55
C MET A 457 4.93 15.20 -21.04
N ALA A 458 5.75 15.76 -20.15
CA ALA A 458 6.81 16.73 -20.49
C ALA A 458 8.04 16.04 -21.07
N MET A 459 8.44 14.91 -20.52
CA MET A 459 9.59 14.11 -20.96
C MET A 459 9.05 12.81 -21.56
N VAL A 460 8.60 12.88 -22.80
CA VAL A 460 7.91 11.76 -23.46
C VAL A 460 8.80 10.53 -23.49
N VAL A 461 8.36 9.50 -22.75
CA VAL A 461 8.92 8.15 -22.75
C VAL A 461 7.81 7.21 -23.19
N ASP A 462 8.07 6.39 -24.20
CA ASP A 462 7.09 5.42 -24.71
C ASP A 462 7.82 4.18 -25.25
N ARG A 463 7.05 3.19 -25.71
CA ARG A 463 7.54 1.94 -26.27
C ARG A 463 8.56 2.18 -27.36
N GLY A 464 9.77 1.65 -27.19
CA GLY A 464 10.88 1.83 -28.12
C GLY A 464 11.49 3.24 -28.16
N ASN A 465 10.97 4.20 -27.38
CA ASN A 465 11.52 5.55 -27.26
C ASN A 465 11.86 5.85 -25.79
N TYR A 466 13.10 5.62 -25.43
CA TYR A 466 13.63 5.79 -24.07
C TYR A 466 14.69 6.89 -23.97
N ALA A 467 14.82 7.74 -24.99
CA ALA A 467 15.86 8.77 -25.04
C ALA A 467 15.79 9.73 -23.83
N ASN A 468 14.58 10.12 -23.43
CA ASN A 468 14.38 11.04 -22.30
C ASN A 468 14.27 10.32 -20.92
N LEU A 469 14.40 8.98 -20.90
CA LEU A 469 14.24 8.22 -19.65
C LEU A 469 15.28 8.57 -18.58
N PRO A 470 16.58 8.78 -18.89
CA PRO A 470 17.55 9.23 -17.89
C PRO A 470 17.20 10.58 -17.27
N GLU A 471 16.73 11.55 -18.08
CA GLU A 471 16.32 12.87 -17.61
C GLU A 471 15.06 12.80 -16.74
N LEU A 472 14.09 11.98 -17.13
CA LEU A 472 12.87 11.70 -16.35
C LEU A 472 13.24 11.12 -14.98
N LEU A 473 14.14 10.14 -14.97
CA LEU A 473 14.60 9.48 -13.75
C LEU A 473 15.35 10.48 -12.83
N MET A 474 16.28 11.26 -13.38
CA MET A 474 17.00 12.29 -12.63
C MET A 474 16.06 13.33 -12.05
N THR A 475 15.05 13.77 -12.81
CA THR A 475 14.07 14.76 -12.35
C THR A 475 13.20 14.19 -11.24
N ALA A 476 12.68 12.96 -11.39
CA ALA A 476 11.90 12.30 -10.35
C ALA A 476 12.72 12.08 -9.07
N MET A 477 13.98 11.66 -9.20
CA MET A 477 14.92 11.53 -8.07
C MET A 477 15.19 12.86 -7.39
N ALA A 478 15.41 13.94 -8.17
CA ALA A 478 15.67 15.28 -7.63
C ALA A 478 14.45 15.80 -6.83
N ILE A 479 13.24 15.66 -7.35
CA ILE A 479 12.00 16.04 -6.63
C ILE A 479 11.85 15.17 -5.38
N GLY A 480 12.02 13.85 -5.48
CA GLY A 480 11.92 12.89 -4.38
C GLY A 480 12.99 13.08 -3.29
N PHE A 481 14.09 13.76 -3.61
CA PHE A 481 15.13 14.15 -2.66
C PHE A 481 14.92 15.55 -2.09
N ILE A 482 14.80 16.57 -2.95
CA ILE A 482 14.79 17.97 -2.54
C ILE A 482 13.52 18.30 -1.73
N ALA A 483 12.34 17.85 -2.15
CA ALA A 483 11.11 18.20 -1.47
C ALA A 483 11.01 17.60 -0.04
N PRO A 484 11.27 16.29 0.19
CA PRO A 484 11.36 15.73 1.54
C PRO A 484 12.46 16.35 2.37
N LEU A 485 13.66 16.58 1.79
CA LEU A 485 14.78 17.23 2.48
C LEU A 485 14.38 18.62 2.97
N ALA A 486 13.80 19.45 2.10
CA ALA A 486 13.33 20.78 2.45
C ALA A 486 12.28 20.74 3.58
N ALA A 487 11.29 19.85 3.48
CA ALA A 487 10.27 19.68 4.52
C ALA A 487 10.89 19.29 5.87
N ILE A 488 11.85 18.36 5.88
CA ILE A 488 12.53 17.91 7.09
C ILE A 488 13.40 19.02 7.68
N LEU A 489 14.15 19.78 6.88
CA LEU A 489 14.99 20.87 7.34
C LEU A 489 14.17 22.05 7.90
N LEU A 490 13.05 22.39 7.27
CA LEU A 490 12.19 23.50 7.69
C LEU A 490 11.36 23.17 8.92
N PHE A 491 10.86 21.94 9.03
CA PHE A 491 9.86 21.55 10.02
C PHE A 491 10.34 20.47 11.00
N GLY A 492 11.37 19.70 10.67
CA GLY A 492 11.82 18.55 11.47
C GLY A 492 12.28 18.89 12.90
N SER A 493 12.85 20.09 13.11
CA SER A 493 13.22 20.56 14.43
C SER A 493 12.04 21.07 15.28
N ARG A 494 10.88 21.26 14.65
CA ARG A 494 9.67 21.83 15.25
C ARG A 494 8.63 20.77 15.62
N ILE A 495 8.86 19.52 15.23
CA ILE A 495 8.07 18.37 15.66
C ILE A 495 8.76 17.73 16.85
N ASP A 496 8.00 17.19 17.83
CA ASP A 496 8.55 16.53 19.00
C ASP A 496 9.32 15.27 18.59
N GLY A 497 10.62 15.34 18.71
CA GLY A 497 11.55 14.43 18.06
C GLY A 497 11.89 13.15 18.78
N ARG A 498 11.21 12.80 19.87
CA ARG A 498 11.31 11.47 20.44
C ARG A 498 9.96 10.81 20.28
N ALA A 499 9.93 9.71 19.48
CA ALA A 499 8.97 8.69 19.78
C ALA A 499 9.06 8.49 21.30
N ALA A 500 8.03 8.89 22.06
CA ALA A 500 7.86 8.29 23.36
C ALA A 500 8.02 6.81 23.07
N PRO A 501 8.87 6.05 23.80
CA PRO A 501 8.89 4.62 23.66
C PRO A 501 7.42 4.28 23.62
N ALA A 502 6.96 3.69 22.50
CA ALA A 502 5.62 3.18 22.47
C ALA A 502 5.55 2.44 23.79
N ARG A 503 4.86 3.00 24.77
CA ARG A 503 4.34 2.22 25.83
C ARG A 503 3.38 1.31 25.06
N ILE A 504 3.94 0.27 24.47
CA ILE A 504 3.33 -1.05 24.52
C ILE A 504 2.98 -1.08 25.99
N PRO A 505 1.68 -0.93 26.34
CA PRO A 505 1.32 -0.85 27.74
C PRO A 505 2.09 -2.00 28.34
N GLN A 506 3.01 -1.71 29.29
CA GLN A 506 3.68 -2.76 30.06
C GLN A 506 2.65 -3.50 30.93
N GLN A 507 1.39 -3.21 30.72
CA GLN A 507 0.16 -3.89 31.07
C GLN A 507 -0.39 -4.74 29.92
N ALA A 508 0.44 -5.13 28.95
CA ALA A 508 0.18 -6.16 27.95
C ALA A 508 1.39 -7.11 27.92
N VAL A 509 1.83 -7.53 29.10
CA VAL A 509 2.59 -8.76 29.32
C VAL A 509 1.66 -9.78 29.91
#